data_fb5cac6e57f70689c0451929b0e79370
#
_entry.id   fb5cac6e57f70689c0451929b0e79370
#
_cell.length_a   1.000
_cell.length_b   1.000
_cell.length_c   1.000
_cell.angle_alpha   90.00
_cell.angle_beta   90.00
_cell.angle_gamma   90.00
#
_symmetry.space_group_name_H-M   'P 1'
#
loop_
_entity.id
_entity.type
_entity.pdbx_description
1 polymer ?
#
loop_
_entity_poly.entity_id
_entity_poly.type
_entity_poly.pdbx_seq_one_letter_code
_entity_poly.pdbx_strand_id
1 'polypeptide(L)'
;ITVDAIAKAVPELAKYVRHYDFVVAQDGSGDFFTVQEAINAVPDFRKDVRTTILIRKGTYKEKLIIPESKINISLIGEDGAILTYDGFANKKNVFGENMGTSGSSSCYIYAPDFYAENITFENSAGPVGQAVACFVSADRVYFKNCRFLGFQDTLYTYGKQSRQYYE
;
A
#
# COMPACT_ATOMS: atom_id res chain seq x y z
N ILE A 1 9.98 24.87 -10.28
CA ILE A 1 10.50 24.11 -11.42
C ILE A 1 9.96 22.70 -11.27
N THR A 2 9.19 22.24 -12.25
CA THR A 2 8.61 20.90 -12.23
C THR A 2 9.66 19.86 -12.62
N VAL A 3 9.48 18.62 -12.18
CA VAL A 3 10.31 17.46 -12.53
C VAL A 3 10.39 17.30 -14.06
N ASP A 4 9.30 17.52 -14.77
CA ASP A 4 9.23 17.47 -16.23
C ASP A 4 10.09 18.55 -16.91
N ALA A 5 10.17 19.74 -16.30
CA ALA A 5 11.01 20.82 -16.83
C ALA A 5 12.50 20.47 -16.69
N ILE A 6 12.90 19.83 -15.58
CA ILE A 6 14.27 19.35 -15.37
C ILE A 6 14.60 18.24 -16.37
N ALA A 7 13.71 17.26 -16.56
CA ALA A 7 13.91 16.16 -17.47
C ALA A 7 14.05 16.62 -18.95
N LYS A 8 13.33 17.67 -19.33
CA LYS A 8 13.44 18.30 -20.66
C LYS A 8 14.72 19.10 -20.85
N ALA A 9 15.15 19.80 -19.80
CA ALA A 9 16.35 20.65 -19.86
C ALA A 9 17.64 19.83 -19.84
N VAL A 10 17.64 18.65 -19.20
CA VAL A 10 18.82 17.81 -19.06
C VAL A 10 18.45 16.35 -19.33
N PRO A 11 18.38 15.92 -20.61
CA PRO A 11 17.96 14.57 -21.02
C PRO A 11 18.74 13.45 -20.32
N GLU A 12 20.02 13.69 -20.00
CA GLU A 12 20.86 12.75 -19.25
C GLU A 12 20.28 12.42 -17.85
N LEU A 13 19.58 13.37 -17.22
CA LEU A 13 18.97 13.19 -15.89
C LEU A 13 17.57 12.57 -15.97
N ALA A 14 16.95 12.52 -17.15
CA ALA A 14 15.60 11.96 -17.32
C ALA A 14 15.52 10.50 -16.85
N LYS A 15 16.60 9.73 -17.02
CA LYS A 15 16.71 8.33 -16.54
C LYS A 15 16.68 8.18 -15.04
N TYR A 16 16.97 9.26 -14.28
CA TYR A 16 16.94 9.27 -12.81
C TYR A 16 15.64 9.87 -12.25
N VAL A 17 14.81 10.42 -13.13
CA VAL A 17 13.51 11.00 -12.74
C VAL A 17 12.48 9.90 -12.69
N ARG A 18 11.97 9.63 -11.47
CA ARG A 18 10.87 8.69 -11.32
C ARG A 18 9.56 9.36 -11.72
N HIS A 19 8.86 8.78 -12.68
CA HIS A 19 7.52 9.21 -13.07
C HIS A 19 6.46 8.57 -12.15
N TYR A 20 5.49 9.36 -11.70
CA TYR A 20 4.33 8.89 -10.95
C TYR A 20 3.07 9.15 -11.77
N ASP A 21 2.23 8.11 -11.92
CA ASP A 21 0.92 8.24 -12.58
C ASP A 21 -0.06 9.01 -11.71
N PHE A 22 -0.02 8.76 -10.40
CA PHE A 22 -0.86 9.44 -9.41
C PHE A 22 -0.04 9.87 -8.19
N VAL A 23 -0.51 10.94 -7.55
CA VAL A 23 0.02 11.45 -6.28
C VAL A 23 -1.11 11.51 -5.25
N VAL A 24 -0.90 10.88 -4.10
CA VAL A 24 -1.80 10.95 -2.95
C VAL A 24 -1.24 11.91 -1.94
N ALA A 25 -2.02 12.91 -1.53
CA ALA A 25 -1.64 13.91 -0.56
C ALA A 25 -2.84 14.43 0.25
N GLN A 26 -2.76 14.35 1.58
CA GLN A 26 -3.84 14.75 2.48
C GLN A 26 -4.12 16.26 2.49
N ASP A 27 -3.16 17.07 2.07
CA ASP A 27 -3.26 18.54 1.98
C ASP A 27 -3.89 19.04 0.68
N GLY A 28 -4.29 18.14 -0.23
CA GLY A 28 -4.88 18.45 -1.53
C GLY A 28 -3.86 18.84 -2.62
N SER A 29 -2.58 18.71 -2.36
CA SER A 29 -1.53 18.96 -3.38
C SER A 29 -1.34 17.82 -4.38
N GLY A 30 -2.01 16.68 -4.19
CA GLY A 30 -2.00 15.52 -5.07
C GLY A 30 -3.28 15.38 -5.89
N ASP A 31 -3.37 14.26 -6.62
CA ASP A 31 -4.54 13.89 -7.41
C ASP A 31 -5.67 13.32 -6.54
N PHE A 32 -5.32 12.70 -5.41
CA PHE A 32 -6.25 12.06 -4.47
C PHE A 32 -5.88 12.39 -3.02
N PHE A 33 -6.88 12.42 -2.14
CA PHE A 33 -6.70 12.58 -0.70
C PHE A 33 -6.39 11.26 0.02
N THR A 34 -6.90 10.15 -0.50
CA THR A 34 -6.77 8.83 0.09
C THR A 34 -6.05 7.86 -0.85
N VAL A 35 -5.38 6.87 -0.26
CA VAL A 35 -4.67 5.85 -1.03
C VAL A 35 -5.66 4.93 -1.75
N GLN A 36 -6.79 4.61 -1.11
CA GLN A 36 -7.81 3.76 -1.71
C GLN A 36 -8.44 4.40 -2.97
N GLU A 37 -8.66 5.72 -2.98
CA GLU A 37 -9.15 6.43 -4.17
C GLU A 37 -8.19 6.29 -5.34
N ALA A 38 -6.89 6.47 -5.10
CA ALA A 38 -5.87 6.31 -6.13
C ALA A 38 -5.82 4.87 -6.69
N ILE A 39 -5.90 3.85 -5.82
CA ILE A 39 -5.96 2.44 -6.23
C ILE A 39 -7.22 2.17 -7.06
N ASN A 40 -8.36 2.69 -6.63
CA ASN A 40 -9.63 2.50 -7.35
C ASN A 40 -9.60 3.14 -8.75
N ALA A 41 -8.86 4.23 -8.93
CA ALA A 41 -8.69 4.91 -10.22
C ALA A 41 -7.80 4.15 -11.21
N VAL A 42 -6.97 3.22 -10.75
CA VAL A 42 -6.15 2.39 -11.65
C VAL A 42 -7.07 1.47 -12.46
N PRO A 43 -6.92 1.40 -13.80
CA PRO A 43 -7.69 0.45 -14.60
C PRO A 43 -7.43 -1.00 -14.20
N ASP A 44 -8.49 -1.81 -14.19
CA ASP A 44 -8.38 -3.23 -13.91
C ASP A 44 -7.59 -3.97 -14.99
N PHE A 45 -6.82 -4.98 -14.59
CA PHE A 45 -6.05 -5.86 -15.46
C PHE A 45 -5.09 -5.13 -16.43
N ARG A 46 -4.52 -4.02 -16.01
CA ARG A 46 -3.53 -3.25 -16.79
C ARG A 46 -2.19 -4.00 -16.85
N LYS A 47 -1.99 -4.80 -17.92
CA LYS A 47 -0.86 -5.74 -18.03
C LYS A 47 0.43 -5.12 -18.56
N ASP A 48 0.32 -4.18 -19.51
CA ASP A 48 1.47 -3.76 -20.33
C ASP A 48 2.30 -2.65 -19.68
N VAL A 49 1.71 -1.91 -18.76
CA VAL A 49 2.37 -0.77 -18.10
C VAL A 49 2.12 -0.82 -16.60
N ARG A 50 3.19 -0.67 -15.82
CA ARG A 50 3.10 -0.52 -14.36
C ARG A 50 2.54 0.84 -13.98
N THR A 51 1.57 0.86 -13.09
CA THR A 51 1.05 2.09 -12.50
C THR A 51 1.81 2.41 -11.22
N THR A 52 2.38 3.58 -11.13
CA THR A 52 3.16 4.03 -9.97
C THR A 52 2.42 5.16 -9.25
N ILE A 53 2.15 4.96 -7.96
CA ILE A 53 1.45 5.90 -7.09
C ILE A 53 2.42 6.41 -6.04
N LEU A 54 2.63 7.73 -5.99
CA LEU A 54 3.37 8.39 -4.91
C LEU A 54 2.42 8.67 -3.76
N ILE A 55 2.81 8.26 -2.55
CA ILE A 55 2.10 8.59 -1.31
C ILE A 55 2.95 9.61 -0.55
N ARG A 56 2.46 10.85 -0.47
CA ARG A 56 3.11 11.92 0.26
C ARG A 56 3.16 11.59 1.76
N LYS A 57 4.12 12.20 2.46
CA LYS A 57 4.23 12.10 3.92
C LYS A 57 2.88 12.35 4.59
N GLY A 58 2.50 11.47 5.51
CA GLY A 58 1.25 11.57 6.27
C GLY A 58 0.83 10.24 6.87
N THR A 59 -0.15 10.30 7.76
CA THR A 59 -0.77 9.11 8.37
C THR A 59 -2.15 8.90 7.74
N TYR A 60 -2.26 7.90 6.90
CA TYR A 60 -3.47 7.54 6.17
C TYR A 60 -4.21 6.45 6.95
N LYS A 61 -5.24 6.85 7.69
CA LYS A 61 -6.07 5.91 8.47
C LYS A 61 -7.18 5.34 7.58
N GLU A 62 -6.85 4.28 6.86
CA GLU A 62 -7.73 3.61 5.90
C GLU A 62 -7.61 2.09 6.05
N LYS A 63 -8.72 1.38 5.93
CA LYS A 63 -8.69 -0.06 5.68
C LYS A 63 -8.47 -0.28 4.18
N LEU A 64 -7.23 -0.51 3.80
CA LEU A 64 -6.78 -0.52 2.41
C LEU A 64 -6.94 -1.90 1.79
N ILE A 65 -7.51 -1.95 0.58
CA ILE A 65 -7.66 -3.19 -0.19
C ILE A 65 -7.11 -2.97 -1.60
N ILE A 66 -6.11 -3.77 -1.99
CA ILE A 66 -5.62 -3.85 -3.35
C ILE A 66 -6.18 -5.16 -3.95
N PRO A 67 -7.31 -5.09 -4.68
CA PRO A 67 -7.97 -6.28 -5.20
C PRO A 67 -7.17 -6.94 -6.32
N GLU A 68 -7.46 -8.21 -6.56
CA GLU A 68 -6.76 -9.06 -7.53
C GLU A 68 -6.71 -8.46 -8.95
N SER A 69 -7.71 -7.65 -9.32
CA SER A 69 -7.77 -6.98 -10.62
C SER A 69 -6.77 -5.84 -10.79
N LYS A 70 -6.24 -5.27 -9.70
CA LYS A 70 -5.31 -4.12 -9.70
C LYS A 70 -3.86 -4.57 -9.85
N ILE A 71 -3.57 -5.33 -10.87
CA ILE A 71 -2.24 -5.88 -11.16
C ILE A 71 -1.23 -4.78 -11.54
N ASN A 72 0.06 -5.05 -11.36
CA ASN A 72 1.14 -4.16 -11.80
C ASN A 72 1.13 -2.78 -11.12
N ILE A 73 0.82 -2.71 -9.82
CA ILE A 73 0.85 -1.46 -9.05
C ILE A 73 2.13 -1.34 -8.25
N SER A 74 2.72 -0.14 -8.25
CA SER A 74 3.76 0.28 -7.30
C SER A 74 3.23 1.39 -6.40
N LEU A 75 3.35 1.20 -5.08
CA LEU A 75 3.15 2.24 -4.08
C LEU A 75 4.51 2.73 -3.59
N ILE A 76 4.77 4.00 -3.75
CA ILE A 76 6.03 4.63 -3.34
C ILE A 76 5.74 5.67 -2.27
N GLY A 77 6.26 5.47 -1.07
CA GLY A 77 6.10 6.42 0.04
C GLY A 77 7.18 7.49 0.06
N GLU A 78 6.81 8.72 0.37
CA GLU A 78 7.76 9.68 0.94
C GLU A 78 8.14 9.24 2.36
N ASP A 79 9.28 9.73 2.85
CA ASP A 79 9.68 9.47 4.23
C ASP A 79 8.59 9.96 5.21
N GLY A 80 8.09 9.03 6.03
CA GLY A 80 6.96 9.28 6.93
C GLY A 80 5.56 9.02 6.33
N ALA A 81 5.47 8.30 5.20
CA ALA A 81 4.21 7.77 4.72
C ALA A 81 3.80 6.54 5.55
N ILE A 82 2.66 6.62 6.25
CA ILE A 82 2.13 5.58 7.14
C ILE A 82 0.73 5.20 6.70
N LEU A 83 0.53 3.92 6.41
CA LEU A 83 -0.79 3.33 6.14
C LEU A 83 -1.22 2.56 7.38
N THR A 84 -2.30 2.97 8.03
CA THR A 84 -2.71 2.44 9.33
C THR A 84 -4.22 2.21 9.43
N TYR A 85 -4.61 1.24 10.24
CA TYR A 85 -5.97 1.04 10.71
C TYR A 85 -5.96 0.37 12.08
N ASP A 86 -7.13 0.19 12.71
CA ASP A 86 -7.26 -0.28 14.09
C ASP A 86 -8.14 -1.52 14.23
N GLY A 87 -8.17 -2.38 13.22
CA GLY A 87 -8.87 -3.66 13.26
C GLY A 87 -8.13 -4.68 14.15
N PHE A 88 -8.87 -5.51 14.90
CA PHE A 88 -8.32 -6.64 15.65
C PHE A 88 -9.31 -7.81 15.69
N ALA A 89 -8.80 -9.01 15.93
CA ALA A 89 -9.57 -10.25 15.75
C ALA A 89 -10.89 -10.28 16.53
N ASN A 90 -10.91 -9.79 17.77
CA ASN A 90 -12.10 -9.78 18.61
C ASN A 90 -12.98 -8.52 18.44
N LYS A 91 -12.59 -7.58 17.58
CA LYS A 91 -13.42 -6.43 17.22
C LYS A 91 -14.67 -6.91 16.49
N LYS A 92 -15.84 -6.39 16.89
CA LYS A 92 -17.10 -6.77 16.27
C LYS A 92 -17.29 -6.03 14.94
N ASN A 93 -17.78 -6.77 13.93
CA ASN A 93 -18.28 -6.19 12.70
C ASN A 93 -19.71 -5.64 12.90
N VAL A 94 -20.29 -5.09 11.83
CA VAL A 94 -21.65 -4.52 11.86
C VAL A 94 -22.75 -5.52 12.20
N PHE A 95 -22.48 -6.82 12.08
CA PHE A 95 -23.40 -7.90 12.44
C PHE A 95 -23.17 -8.46 13.84
N GLY A 96 -22.25 -7.88 14.63
CA GLY A 96 -21.91 -8.34 15.98
C GLY A 96 -20.99 -9.56 16.02
N GLU A 97 -20.41 -9.97 14.90
CA GLU A 97 -19.48 -11.10 14.79
C GLU A 97 -18.03 -10.63 14.97
N ASN A 98 -17.16 -11.50 15.47
CA ASN A 98 -15.73 -11.20 15.53
C ASN A 98 -15.14 -11.09 14.12
N MET A 99 -14.26 -10.11 13.90
CA MET A 99 -13.57 -9.92 12.61
C MET A 99 -12.65 -11.10 12.29
N GLY A 100 -12.10 -11.75 13.31
CA GLY A 100 -11.06 -12.76 13.16
C GLY A 100 -9.71 -12.16 12.74
N THR A 101 -8.66 -12.96 12.81
CA THR A 101 -7.30 -12.52 12.43
C THR A 101 -7.27 -12.02 10.98
N SER A 102 -7.80 -12.79 10.04
CA SER A 102 -7.82 -12.41 8.62
C SER A 102 -8.66 -11.17 8.32
N GLY A 103 -9.70 -10.89 9.12
CA GLY A 103 -10.54 -9.70 8.97
C GLY A 103 -9.96 -8.44 9.60
N SER A 104 -8.88 -8.57 10.39
CA SER A 104 -8.32 -7.48 11.19
C SER A 104 -7.34 -6.57 10.44
N SER A 105 -6.91 -6.94 9.23
CA SER A 105 -5.80 -6.26 8.56
C SER A 105 -6.09 -4.80 8.21
N SER A 106 -5.06 -3.98 8.38
CA SER A 106 -5.07 -2.59 7.89
C SER A 106 -4.94 -2.51 6.38
N CYS A 107 -4.11 -3.38 5.80
CA CYS A 107 -3.88 -3.43 4.35
C CYS A 107 -4.01 -4.88 3.85
N TYR A 108 -4.75 -5.06 2.76
CA TYR A 108 -4.90 -6.34 2.06
C TYR A 108 -4.32 -6.23 0.66
N ILE A 109 -3.39 -7.12 0.32
CA ILE A 109 -2.77 -7.19 -1.01
C ILE A 109 -3.12 -8.53 -1.65
N TYR A 110 -4.03 -8.47 -2.63
CA TYR A 110 -4.48 -9.60 -3.43
C TYR A 110 -3.95 -9.54 -4.87
N ALA A 111 -3.48 -8.35 -5.30
CA ALA A 111 -3.02 -8.11 -6.66
C ALA A 111 -1.62 -8.70 -6.90
N PRO A 112 -1.42 -9.52 -7.94
CA PRO A 112 -0.09 -9.97 -8.34
C PRO A 112 0.74 -8.82 -8.92
N ASP A 113 2.06 -9.01 -8.95
CA ASP A 113 3.02 -8.02 -9.45
C ASP A 113 2.99 -6.68 -8.69
N PHE A 114 2.72 -6.76 -7.39
CA PHE A 114 2.68 -5.60 -6.50
C PHE A 114 4.08 -5.23 -6.00
N TYR A 115 4.35 -3.94 -5.93
CA TYR A 115 5.57 -3.38 -5.36
C TYR A 115 5.26 -2.27 -4.37
N ALA A 116 5.95 -2.25 -3.24
CA ALA A 116 5.89 -1.17 -2.26
C ALA A 116 7.29 -0.74 -1.85
N GLU A 117 7.51 0.57 -1.68
CA GLU A 117 8.79 1.14 -1.28
C GLU A 117 8.60 2.30 -0.29
N ASN A 118 9.42 2.34 0.77
CA ASN A 118 9.47 3.42 1.76
C ASN A 118 8.12 3.67 2.49
N ILE A 119 7.36 2.63 2.76
CA ILE A 119 6.05 2.73 3.41
C ILE A 119 6.08 2.03 4.77
N THR A 120 5.47 2.65 5.76
CA THR A 120 5.13 2.00 7.02
C THR A 120 3.69 1.49 6.96
N PHE A 121 3.53 0.18 7.05
CA PHE A 121 2.24 -0.49 7.25
C PHE A 121 2.05 -0.73 8.75
N GLU A 122 0.98 -0.18 9.30
CA GLU A 122 0.75 -0.21 10.75
C GLU A 122 -0.64 -0.76 11.07
N ASN A 123 -0.74 -1.51 12.17
CA ASN A 123 -2.01 -1.71 12.85
C ASN A 123 -1.94 -1.02 14.22
N SER A 124 -2.78 -0.03 14.42
CA SER A 124 -2.80 0.84 15.60
C SER A 124 -3.76 0.38 16.72
N ALA A 125 -4.26 -0.86 16.64
CA ALA A 125 -5.19 -1.39 17.66
C ALA A 125 -4.56 -1.54 19.06
N GLY A 126 -3.24 -1.64 19.14
CA GLY A 126 -2.53 -1.87 20.39
C GLY A 126 -2.44 -3.35 20.78
N PRO A 127 -2.06 -3.67 22.03
CA PRO A 127 -1.87 -5.05 22.52
C PRO A 127 -3.20 -5.73 22.87
N VAL A 128 -4.08 -5.91 21.90
CA VAL A 128 -5.46 -6.41 22.05
C VAL A 128 -5.69 -7.79 21.45
N GLY A 129 -4.62 -8.51 21.14
CA GLY A 129 -4.62 -9.79 20.44
C GLY A 129 -4.20 -9.65 18.98
N GLN A 130 -4.62 -10.59 18.13
CA GLN A 130 -4.24 -10.61 16.71
C GLN A 130 -4.76 -9.36 15.99
N ALA A 131 -3.86 -8.63 15.37
CA ALA A 131 -4.13 -7.35 14.71
C ALA A 131 -3.14 -7.14 13.55
N VAL A 132 -3.54 -7.53 12.36
CA VAL A 132 -2.68 -7.57 11.18
C VAL A 132 -2.47 -6.16 10.61
N ALA A 133 -1.22 -5.78 10.36
CA ALA A 133 -0.91 -4.54 9.64
C ALA A 133 -0.99 -4.75 8.13
N CYS A 134 -0.43 -5.86 7.63
CA CYS A 134 -0.47 -6.17 6.22
C CYS A 134 -0.74 -7.66 5.99
N PHE A 135 -1.81 -7.96 5.26
CA PHE A 135 -2.17 -9.28 4.78
C PHE A 135 -1.80 -9.39 3.31
N VAL A 136 -0.90 -10.33 2.98
CA VAL A 136 -0.39 -10.50 1.62
C VAL A 136 -0.79 -11.88 1.10
N SER A 137 -1.69 -11.92 0.13
CA SER A 137 -2.17 -13.13 -0.53
C SER A 137 -2.09 -13.00 -2.05
N ALA A 138 -0.87 -12.72 -2.54
CA ALA A 138 -0.61 -12.50 -3.96
C ALA A 138 0.74 -13.08 -4.36
N ASP A 139 0.90 -13.40 -5.64
CA ASP A 139 2.17 -13.85 -6.21
C ASP A 139 2.98 -12.68 -6.78
N ARG A 140 4.31 -12.78 -6.72
CA ARG A 140 5.26 -11.77 -7.21
C ARG A 140 5.06 -10.41 -6.53
N VAL A 141 5.19 -10.43 -5.19
CA VAL A 141 5.08 -9.22 -4.35
C VAL A 141 6.46 -8.85 -3.82
N TYR A 142 6.80 -7.57 -3.89
CA TYR A 142 8.07 -7.09 -3.40
C TYR A 142 7.89 -5.84 -2.52
N PHE A 143 8.41 -5.91 -1.31
CA PHE A 143 8.49 -4.79 -0.37
C PHE A 143 9.95 -4.38 -0.20
N LYS A 144 10.27 -3.12 -0.50
CA LYS A 144 11.58 -2.55 -0.35
C LYS A 144 11.58 -1.42 0.67
N ASN A 145 12.46 -1.49 1.67
CA ASN A 145 12.57 -0.48 2.71
C ASN A 145 11.21 -0.14 3.35
N CYS A 146 10.39 -1.16 3.59
CA CYS A 146 9.09 -1.03 4.25
C CYS A 146 9.19 -1.44 5.72
N ARG A 147 8.31 -0.90 6.54
CA ARG A 147 8.18 -1.26 7.95
C ARG A 147 6.78 -1.82 8.20
N PHE A 148 6.72 -2.86 9.04
CA PHE A 148 5.46 -3.46 9.48
C PHE A 148 5.38 -3.30 10.99
N LEU A 149 4.46 -2.47 11.47
CA LEU A 149 4.32 -2.12 12.89
C LEU A 149 3.00 -2.64 13.45
N GLY A 150 3.08 -3.28 14.59
CA GLY A 150 1.96 -3.85 15.32
C GLY A 150 2.42 -4.64 16.52
N PHE A 151 1.52 -5.38 17.16
CA PHE A 151 1.81 -6.14 18.37
C PHE A 151 1.78 -7.65 18.15
N GLN A 152 0.75 -8.17 17.52
CA GLN A 152 0.59 -9.61 17.28
C GLN A 152 0.07 -9.86 15.86
N ASP A 153 0.66 -10.83 15.17
CA ASP A 153 0.35 -11.22 13.78
C ASP A 153 0.47 -10.05 12.78
N THR A 154 1.47 -9.20 12.97
CA THR A 154 1.64 -7.92 12.26
C THR A 154 1.74 -8.09 10.75
N LEU A 155 2.52 -9.07 10.26
CA LEU A 155 2.65 -9.41 8.85
C LEU A 155 2.09 -10.82 8.61
N TYR A 156 1.00 -10.91 7.84
CA TYR A 156 0.33 -12.16 7.52
C TYR A 156 0.57 -12.52 6.05
N THR A 157 1.51 -13.44 5.83
CA THR A 157 1.81 -13.97 4.49
C THR A 157 0.95 -15.20 4.23
N TYR A 158 0.22 -15.20 3.12
CA TYR A 158 -0.71 -16.27 2.79
C TYR A 158 -0.62 -16.64 1.30
N GLY A 159 -1.04 -17.87 0.99
CA GLY A 159 -1.18 -18.34 -0.38
C GLY A 159 -0.23 -19.49 -0.72
N LYS A 160 -0.79 -20.51 -1.36
CA LYS A 160 -0.01 -21.62 -1.94
C LYS A 160 0.74 -21.09 -3.17
N GLN A 161 2.04 -21.36 -3.24
CA GLN A 161 2.91 -21.01 -4.37
C GLN A 161 3.08 -19.49 -4.61
N SER A 162 2.75 -18.64 -3.63
CA SER A 162 3.03 -17.21 -3.74
C SER A 162 4.51 -16.92 -3.47
N ARG A 163 5.09 -16.05 -4.29
CA ARG A 163 6.46 -15.54 -4.15
C ARG A 163 6.40 -14.13 -3.60
N GLN A 164 6.94 -13.94 -2.41
CA GLN A 164 6.94 -12.65 -1.71
C GLN A 164 8.36 -12.36 -1.25
N TYR A 165 8.84 -11.17 -1.50
CA TYR A 165 10.19 -10.73 -1.15
C TYR A 165 10.14 -9.45 -0.31
N TYR A 166 10.91 -9.44 0.76
CA TYR A 166 10.99 -8.35 1.75
C TYR A 166 12.45 -7.96 1.96
N GLU A 167 12.77 -6.68 1.68
CA GLU A 167 14.11 -6.09 1.79
C GLU A 167 14.10 -4.86 2.71
#